data_bfe95d972bfb167aeff139d2377ad82a
#
_entry.id   bfe95d972bfb167aeff139d2377ad82a
#
_cell.length_a   1.000
_cell.length_b   1.000
_cell.length_c   1.000
_cell.angle_alpha   90.00
_cell.angle_beta   90.00
_cell.angle_gamma   90.00
#
_symmetry.space_group_name_H-M   'P 1'
#
loop_
_entity.id
_entity.type
_entity.pdbx_description
1 polymer ?
#
loop_
_entity_poly.entity_id
_entity_poly.type
_entity_poly.pdbx_seq_one_letter_code
_entity_poly.pdbx_strand_id
1 'polypeptide(L)'
;MILDIKNTFAEIGETTIFAKRFFKEVFIPPYETREFLKQCYVIGYKSLPLVAITGFIMGLVLTLQSRPTLVKFGAESWLPGMVALSLIREIAPVITALICAGKISSGIGAELGSMKVTEQIDAMEVSAINPYNYLVVTRVLACTLMVPILVFFADAIGIIGGYVGINIHGDVNFYRFLTQIVQSLEYLDLLPATLKTFFFGFFIGMIGCYKGFNASNGTESVGRAANSAVVTASLSIFIIDMVAVQITDLFF
;
A
#
# COMPACT_ATOMS: atom_id res chain seq x y z
N MET A 1 -30.90 5.15 1.24
CA MET A 1 -30.28 4.78 -0.06
C MET A 1 -29.97 6.00 -0.93
N ILE A 2 -30.93 6.87 -1.32
CA ILE A 2 -30.66 8.08 -2.14
C ILE A 2 -29.82 9.11 -1.38
N LEU A 3 -30.04 9.31 -0.09
CA LEU A 3 -29.24 10.18 0.77
C LEU A 3 -27.79 9.68 0.92
N ASP A 4 -27.58 8.37 0.97
CA ASP A 4 -26.25 7.79 1.04
C ASP A 4 -25.45 8.00 -0.24
N ILE A 5 -26.10 7.85 -1.40
CA ILE A 5 -25.44 8.10 -2.71
C ILE A 5 -25.01 9.56 -2.84
N LYS A 6 -25.87 10.52 -2.47
CA LYS A 6 -25.52 11.96 -2.51
C LYS A 6 -24.36 12.30 -1.58
N ASN A 7 -24.33 11.71 -0.39
CA ASN A 7 -23.24 11.90 0.55
C ASN A 7 -21.93 11.30 0.03
N THR A 8 -21.99 10.14 -0.62
CA THR A 8 -20.81 9.51 -1.24
C THR A 8 -20.23 10.37 -2.37
N PHE A 9 -21.09 10.92 -3.24
CA PHE A 9 -20.63 11.83 -4.30
C PHE A 9 -20.06 13.14 -3.75
N ALA A 10 -20.65 13.68 -2.68
CA ALA A 10 -20.11 14.87 -2.01
C ALA A 10 -18.72 14.58 -1.42
N GLU A 11 -18.54 13.43 -0.77
CA GLU A 11 -17.27 13.02 -0.21
C GLU A 11 -16.17 12.81 -1.28
N ILE A 12 -16.53 12.22 -2.43
CA ILE A 12 -15.61 12.11 -3.58
C ILE A 12 -15.21 13.49 -4.08
N GLY A 13 -16.16 14.42 -4.20
CA GLY A 13 -15.89 15.80 -4.59
C GLY A 13 -14.93 16.52 -3.65
N GLU A 14 -15.18 16.43 -2.34
CA GLU A 14 -14.31 17.02 -1.31
C GLU A 14 -12.91 16.40 -1.31
N THR A 15 -12.81 15.07 -1.43
CA THR A 15 -11.52 14.36 -1.55
C THR A 15 -10.76 14.83 -2.80
N THR A 16 -11.46 15.07 -3.91
CA THR A 16 -10.85 15.58 -5.15
C THR A 16 -10.32 17.00 -4.98
N ILE A 17 -11.07 17.88 -4.29
CA ILE A 17 -10.61 19.24 -3.97
C ILE A 17 -9.39 19.20 -3.04
N PHE A 18 -9.41 18.30 -2.05
CA PHE A 18 -8.29 18.07 -1.14
C PHE A 18 -7.05 17.59 -1.90
N ALA A 19 -7.20 16.66 -2.83
CA ALA A 19 -6.12 16.20 -3.69
C ALA A 19 -5.59 17.31 -4.61
N LYS A 20 -6.46 18.15 -5.17
CA LYS A 20 -6.03 19.31 -5.98
C LYS A 20 -5.17 20.28 -5.16
N ARG A 21 -5.52 20.52 -3.89
CA ARG A 21 -4.71 21.33 -2.98
C ARG A 21 -3.34 20.69 -2.76
N PHE A 22 -3.27 19.37 -2.60
CA PHE A 22 -1.99 18.65 -2.47
C PHE A 22 -1.06 18.94 -3.65
N PHE A 23 -1.53 18.78 -4.90
CA PHE A 23 -0.71 19.04 -6.08
C PHE A 23 -0.27 20.50 -6.21
N LYS A 24 -1.01 21.44 -5.63
CA LYS A 24 -0.58 22.83 -5.56
C LYS A 24 0.51 23.05 -4.50
N GLU A 25 0.29 22.52 -3.30
CA GLU A 25 1.16 22.75 -2.14
C GLU A 25 2.50 21.98 -2.24
N VAL A 26 2.54 20.84 -2.92
CA VAL A 26 3.76 20.03 -3.05
C VAL A 26 4.91 20.77 -3.74
N PHE A 27 4.59 21.78 -4.59
CA PHE A 27 5.58 22.58 -5.31
C PHE A 27 5.90 23.92 -4.63
N ILE A 28 5.26 24.24 -3.50
CA ILE A 28 5.43 25.53 -2.79
C ILE A 28 6.36 25.33 -1.59
N PRO A 29 7.52 26.03 -1.53
CA PRO A 29 8.35 26.03 -0.33
C PRO A 29 7.66 26.73 0.84
N PRO A 30 8.04 26.43 2.13
CA PRO A 30 9.19 25.63 2.55
C PRO A 30 8.96 24.12 2.47
N TYR A 31 10.02 23.38 2.13
CA TYR A 31 9.98 21.91 2.08
C TYR A 31 10.37 21.33 3.44
N GLU A 32 9.45 20.65 4.09
CA GLU A 32 9.63 20.04 5.41
C GLU A 32 10.35 18.68 5.33
N THR A 33 11.61 18.72 4.85
CA THR A 33 12.40 17.51 4.58
C THR A 33 12.65 16.66 5.83
N ARG A 34 12.81 17.32 6.99
CA ARG A 34 13.02 16.61 8.26
C ARG A 34 11.79 15.82 8.67
N GLU A 35 10.61 16.40 8.56
CA GLU A 35 9.36 15.71 8.87
C GLU A 35 9.06 14.62 7.83
N PHE A 36 9.33 14.88 6.56
CA PHE A 36 9.23 13.89 5.49
C PHE A 36 10.08 12.63 5.78
N LEU A 37 11.36 12.79 6.15
CA LEU A 37 12.24 11.66 6.50
C LEU A 37 11.75 10.91 7.75
N LYS A 38 11.23 11.63 8.73
CA LYS A 38 10.62 11.04 9.92
C LYS A 38 9.38 10.19 9.54
N GLN A 39 8.54 10.70 8.66
CA GLN A 39 7.38 9.95 8.16
C GLN A 39 7.81 8.73 7.32
N CYS A 40 8.84 8.83 6.48
CA CYS A 40 9.41 7.68 5.79
C CYS A 40 9.88 6.59 6.77
N TYR A 41 10.53 6.98 7.87
CA TYR A 41 10.93 6.04 8.90
C TYR A 41 9.73 5.37 9.59
N VAL A 42 8.72 6.15 9.97
CA VAL A 42 7.52 5.64 10.66
C VAL A 42 6.72 4.71 9.75
N ILE A 43 6.52 5.11 8.50
CA ILE A 43 5.73 4.36 7.51
C ILE A 43 6.50 3.14 7.01
N GLY A 44 7.76 3.31 6.63
CA GLY A 44 8.59 2.26 6.06
C GLY A 44 9.10 1.30 7.15
N TYR A 45 10.04 1.75 7.95
CA TYR A 45 10.76 0.88 8.88
C TYR A 45 9.85 0.18 9.90
N LYS A 46 8.91 0.90 10.51
CA LYS A 46 8.00 0.29 11.49
C LYS A 46 6.97 -0.67 10.87
N SER A 47 6.82 -0.69 9.54
CA SER A 47 5.94 -1.65 8.87
C SER A 47 6.67 -2.87 8.34
N LEU A 48 8.00 -2.81 8.21
CA LEU A 48 8.82 -3.92 7.70
C LEU A 48 8.56 -5.27 8.38
N PRO A 49 8.53 -5.40 9.73
CA PRO A 49 8.33 -6.70 10.35
C PRO A 49 6.99 -7.35 9.97
N LEU A 50 5.93 -6.55 9.91
CA LEU A 50 4.60 -7.03 9.56
C LEU A 50 4.55 -7.48 8.10
N VAL A 51 5.11 -6.68 7.20
CA VAL A 51 5.19 -6.97 5.76
C VAL A 51 6.08 -8.19 5.49
N ALA A 52 7.19 -8.32 6.21
CA ALA A 52 8.10 -9.45 6.10
C ALA A 52 7.41 -10.77 6.48
N ILE A 53 6.74 -10.81 7.63
CA ILE A 53 6.04 -12.01 8.10
C ILE A 53 4.91 -12.40 7.12
N THR A 54 4.13 -11.44 6.70
CA THR A 54 3.01 -11.69 5.77
C THR A 54 3.50 -12.11 4.40
N GLY A 55 4.53 -11.46 3.84
CA GLY A 55 5.14 -11.84 2.57
C GLY A 55 5.68 -13.28 2.61
N PHE A 56 6.42 -13.66 3.67
CA PHE A 56 6.91 -15.01 3.84
C PHE A 56 5.80 -16.05 3.86
N ILE A 57 4.75 -15.81 4.67
CA ILE A 57 3.60 -16.72 4.77
C ILE A 57 2.89 -16.85 3.42
N MET A 58 2.72 -15.76 2.68
CA MET A 58 2.07 -15.77 1.37
C MET A 58 2.82 -16.65 0.36
N GLY A 59 4.14 -16.46 0.25
CA GLY A 59 4.96 -17.28 -0.64
C GLY A 59 4.93 -18.77 -0.27
N LEU A 60 5.02 -19.09 1.03
CA LEU A 60 4.95 -20.44 1.55
C LEU A 60 3.58 -21.09 1.27
N VAL A 61 2.48 -20.40 1.61
CA VAL A 61 1.12 -20.92 1.43
C VAL A 61 0.80 -21.11 -0.05
N LEU A 62 1.13 -20.12 -0.89
CA LEU A 62 0.92 -20.23 -2.34
C LEU A 62 1.63 -21.44 -2.93
N THR A 63 2.86 -21.69 -2.53
CA THR A 63 3.64 -22.86 -2.96
C THR A 63 3.01 -24.16 -2.51
N LEU A 64 2.64 -24.28 -1.24
CA LEU A 64 2.02 -25.48 -0.69
C LEU A 64 0.67 -25.80 -1.33
N GLN A 65 -0.11 -24.78 -1.66
CA GLN A 65 -1.43 -24.97 -2.31
C GLN A 65 -1.31 -25.30 -3.81
N SER A 66 -0.36 -24.69 -4.50
CA SER A 66 -0.20 -24.89 -5.95
C SER A 66 0.48 -26.22 -6.31
N ARG A 67 1.40 -26.69 -5.46
CA ARG A 67 2.19 -27.90 -5.70
C ARG A 67 1.35 -29.14 -5.98
N PRO A 68 0.35 -29.56 -5.18
CA PRO A 68 -0.41 -30.77 -5.43
C PRO A 68 -1.10 -30.79 -6.79
N THR A 69 -1.55 -29.64 -7.25
CA THR A 69 -2.19 -29.47 -8.55
C THR A 69 -1.17 -29.67 -9.68
N LEU A 70 -0.03 -29.02 -9.60
CA LEU A 70 1.02 -29.13 -10.63
C LEU A 70 1.63 -30.53 -10.70
N VAL A 71 1.80 -31.21 -9.57
CA VAL A 71 2.25 -32.61 -9.52
C VAL A 71 1.27 -33.54 -10.28
N LYS A 72 -0.04 -33.37 -10.08
CA LYS A 72 -1.06 -34.15 -10.78
C LYS A 72 -0.99 -33.99 -12.31
N PHE A 73 -0.59 -32.82 -12.78
CA PHE A 73 -0.42 -32.54 -14.22
C PHE A 73 1.01 -32.81 -14.74
N GLY A 74 1.91 -33.34 -13.92
CA GLY A 74 3.31 -33.55 -14.29
C GLY A 74 4.10 -32.26 -14.56
N ALA A 75 3.64 -31.11 -14.07
CA ALA A 75 4.18 -29.77 -14.32
C ALA A 75 4.90 -29.19 -13.11
N GLU A 76 5.44 -30.00 -12.21
CA GLU A 76 6.10 -29.56 -10.98
C GLU A 76 7.29 -28.59 -11.24
N SER A 77 7.98 -28.76 -12.38
CA SER A 77 9.08 -27.88 -12.78
C SER A 77 8.67 -26.41 -13.00
N TRP A 78 7.39 -26.15 -13.22
CA TRP A 78 6.87 -24.78 -13.42
C TRP A 78 6.52 -24.06 -12.11
N LEU A 79 6.51 -24.79 -10.99
CA LEU A 79 6.08 -24.28 -9.70
C LEU A 79 6.84 -23.02 -9.25
N PRO A 80 8.19 -22.94 -9.32
CA PRO A 80 8.92 -21.75 -8.89
C PRO A 80 8.56 -20.49 -9.69
N GLY A 81 8.49 -20.62 -11.02
CA GLY A 81 8.15 -19.52 -11.91
C GLY A 81 6.72 -19.04 -11.72
N MET A 82 5.76 -19.96 -11.62
CA MET A 82 4.35 -19.63 -11.42
C MET A 82 4.12 -18.94 -10.08
N VAL A 83 4.74 -19.42 -9.01
CA VAL A 83 4.63 -18.82 -7.68
C VAL A 83 5.23 -17.40 -7.68
N ALA A 84 6.42 -17.22 -8.24
CA ALA A 84 7.07 -15.92 -8.32
C ALA A 84 6.26 -14.93 -9.16
N LEU A 85 5.76 -15.36 -10.33
CA LEU A 85 4.94 -14.52 -11.21
C LEU A 85 3.66 -14.06 -10.51
N SER A 86 2.92 -14.99 -9.91
CA SER A 86 1.67 -14.67 -9.19
C SER A 86 1.91 -13.75 -7.99
N LEU A 87 3.02 -13.96 -7.28
CA LEU A 87 3.39 -13.16 -6.11
C LEU A 87 3.70 -11.73 -6.54
N ILE A 88 4.61 -11.53 -7.49
CA ILE A 88 5.12 -10.23 -7.90
C ILE A 88 4.06 -9.41 -8.64
N ARG A 89 3.28 -10.04 -9.54
CA ARG A 89 2.29 -9.32 -10.34
C ARG A 89 1.11 -8.83 -9.51
N GLU A 90 0.62 -9.65 -8.56
CA GLU A 90 -0.66 -9.38 -7.90
C GLU A 90 -0.62 -9.53 -6.39
N ILE A 91 -0.19 -10.68 -5.86
CA ILE A 91 -0.44 -11.03 -4.47
C ILE A 91 0.32 -10.11 -3.52
N ALA A 92 1.62 -9.92 -3.72
CA ALA A 92 2.41 -9.11 -2.80
C ALA A 92 2.06 -7.61 -2.90
N PRO A 93 1.88 -6.99 -4.10
CA PRO A 93 1.44 -5.60 -4.19
C PRO A 93 0.11 -5.33 -3.47
N VAL A 94 -0.91 -6.12 -3.74
CA VAL A 94 -2.26 -5.91 -3.19
C VAL A 94 -2.30 -6.17 -1.68
N ILE A 95 -1.75 -7.31 -1.23
CA ILE A 95 -1.79 -7.67 0.19
C ILE A 95 -0.94 -6.69 1.03
N THR A 96 0.25 -6.30 0.54
CA THR A 96 1.08 -5.30 1.23
C THR A 96 0.37 -3.95 1.29
N ALA A 97 -0.29 -3.52 0.21
CA ALA A 97 -1.07 -2.28 0.20
C ALA A 97 -2.24 -2.32 1.20
N LEU A 98 -2.97 -3.44 1.29
CA LEU A 98 -4.06 -3.62 2.26
C LEU A 98 -3.56 -3.58 3.71
N ILE A 99 -2.42 -4.21 4.00
CA ILE A 99 -1.77 -4.14 5.32
C ILE A 99 -1.36 -2.70 5.63
N CYS A 100 -0.78 -2.01 4.65
CA CYS A 100 -0.43 -0.59 4.76
C CYS A 100 -1.67 0.28 4.96
N ALA A 101 -2.77 0.03 4.25
CA ALA A 101 -4.04 0.73 4.48
C ALA A 101 -4.52 0.56 5.92
N GLY A 102 -4.53 -0.67 6.43
CA GLY A 102 -4.91 -0.97 7.80
C GLY A 102 -4.06 -0.27 8.86
N LYS A 103 -2.73 -0.25 8.68
CA LYS A 103 -1.79 0.30 9.66
C LYS A 103 -1.51 1.78 9.46
N ILE A 104 -1.19 2.18 8.22
CA ILE A 104 -0.69 3.53 7.92
C ILE A 104 -1.84 4.51 7.79
N SER A 105 -2.86 4.20 6.96
CA SER A 105 -4.00 5.10 6.76
C SER A 105 -4.80 5.30 8.06
N SER A 106 -5.00 4.21 8.83
CA SER A 106 -5.59 4.28 10.18
C SER A 106 -4.76 5.15 11.12
N GLY A 107 -3.45 4.94 11.17
CA GLY A 107 -2.54 5.70 12.03
C GLY A 107 -2.54 7.19 11.69
N ILE A 108 -2.45 7.54 10.41
CA ILE A 108 -2.52 8.92 9.93
C ILE A 108 -3.89 9.53 10.27
N GLY A 109 -4.99 8.80 10.02
CA GLY A 109 -6.35 9.24 10.32
C GLY A 109 -6.56 9.50 11.81
N ALA A 110 -6.04 8.63 12.67
CA ALA A 110 -6.10 8.81 14.13
C ALA A 110 -5.23 9.98 14.60
N GLU A 111 -3.99 10.09 14.11
CA GLU A 111 -3.06 11.15 14.50
C GLU A 111 -3.60 12.54 14.12
N LEU A 112 -3.96 12.73 12.83
CA LEU A 112 -4.48 14.00 12.35
C LEU A 112 -5.87 14.30 12.95
N GLY A 113 -6.71 13.28 13.13
CA GLY A 113 -8.00 13.44 13.81
C GLY A 113 -7.84 13.90 15.26
N SER A 114 -6.87 13.33 15.97
CA SER A 114 -6.53 13.78 17.32
C SER A 114 -6.03 15.24 17.35
N MET A 115 -5.13 15.60 16.42
CA MET A 115 -4.62 16.97 16.28
C MET A 115 -5.73 17.97 15.94
N LYS A 116 -6.72 17.56 15.14
CA LYS A 116 -7.88 18.41 14.81
C LYS A 116 -8.78 18.64 16.01
N VAL A 117 -9.13 17.57 16.71
CA VAL A 117 -10.00 17.64 17.91
C VAL A 117 -9.38 18.45 19.05
N THR A 118 -8.05 18.44 19.17
CA THR A 118 -7.30 19.21 20.18
C THR A 118 -6.86 20.58 19.68
N GLU A 119 -7.38 21.05 18.54
CA GLU A 119 -7.11 22.36 17.95
C GLU A 119 -5.62 22.62 17.61
N GLN A 120 -4.79 21.58 17.57
CA GLN A 120 -3.37 21.71 17.24
C GLN A 120 -3.16 22.18 15.80
N ILE A 121 -4.03 21.74 14.85
CA ILE A 121 -3.97 22.19 13.47
C ILE A 121 -4.26 23.68 13.37
N ASP A 122 -5.27 24.14 14.09
CA ASP A 122 -5.67 25.56 14.12
C ASP A 122 -4.59 26.43 14.81
N ALA A 123 -3.95 25.90 15.85
CA ALA A 123 -2.80 26.55 16.50
C ALA A 123 -1.57 26.69 15.58
N MET A 124 -1.34 25.71 14.67
CA MET A 124 -0.28 25.83 13.65
C MET A 124 -0.58 26.96 12.67
N GLU A 125 -1.82 27.14 12.23
CA GLU A 125 -2.22 28.23 11.35
C GLU A 125 -2.01 29.60 12.00
N VAL A 126 -2.39 29.76 13.26
CA VAL A 126 -2.15 31.02 14.04
C VAL A 126 -0.65 31.30 14.18
N SER A 127 0.17 30.24 14.24
CA SER A 127 1.64 30.35 14.32
C SER A 127 2.31 30.57 12.95
N ALA A 128 1.53 30.86 11.90
CA ALA A 128 2.00 31.03 10.51
C ALA A 128 2.69 29.80 9.90
N ILE A 129 2.44 28.62 10.43
CA ILE A 129 2.88 27.34 9.84
C ILE A 129 1.75 26.82 8.97
N ASN A 130 2.05 26.50 7.69
CA ASN A 130 1.06 25.88 6.81
C ASN A 130 0.85 24.40 7.22
N PRO A 131 -0.26 24.05 7.90
CA PRO A 131 -0.45 22.70 8.40
C PRO A 131 -0.65 21.71 7.27
N TYR A 132 -1.16 22.15 6.11
CA TYR A 132 -1.35 21.28 4.97
C TYR A 132 0.00 20.80 4.40
N ASN A 133 0.96 21.69 4.23
CA ASN A 133 2.30 21.35 3.76
C ASN A 133 3.03 20.48 4.79
N TYR A 134 3.00 20.86 6.06
CA TYR A 134 3.67 20.14 7.13
C TYR A 134 3.09 18.75 7.40
N LEU A 135 1.76 18.59 7.41
CA LEU A 135 1.09 17.35 7.82
C LEU A 135 0.69 16.48 6.64
N VAL A 136 0.11 17.07 5.57
CA VAL A 136 -0.46 16.27 4.47
C VAL A 136 0.60 15.93 3.44
N VAL A 137 1.33 16.94 2.94
CA VAL A 137 2.30 16.73 1.86
C VAL A 137 3.39 15.75 2.28
N THR A 138 3.94 15.89 3.48
CA THR A 138 4.99 15.01 3.99
C THR A 138 4.53 13.56 4.12
N ARG A 139 3.32 13.31 4.63
CA ARG A 139 2.77 11.96 4.81
C ARG A 139 2.40 11.30 3.48
N VAL A 140 1.75 12.04 2.58
CA VAL A 140 1.38 11.48 1.27
C VAL A 140 2.60 11.12 0.45
N LEU A 141 3.62 11.99 0.38
CA LEU A 141 4.87 11.70 -0.30
C LEU A 141 5.60 10.50 0.33
N ALA A 142 5.65 10.45 1.66
CA ALA A 142 6.27 9.33 2.36
C ALA A 142 5.54 8.00 2.08
N CYS A 143 4.21 7.97 2.05
CA CYS A 143 3.43 6.79 1.67
C CYS A 143 3.72 6.39 0.22
N THR A 144 3.70 7.35 -0.71
CA THR A 144 3.92 7.11 -2.14
C THR A 144 5.28 6.46 -2.40
N LEU A 145 6.32 6.83 -1.66
CA LEU A 145 7.66 6.28 -1.83
C LEU A 145 7.89 4.99 -1.01
N MET A 146 7.35 4.91 0.20
CA MET A 146 7.62 3.78 1.10
C MET A 146 6.80 2.53 0.76
N VAL A 147 5.57 2.67 0.25
CA VAL A 147 4.74 1.51 -0.08
C VAL A 147 5.37 0.64 -1.19
N PRO A 148 5.86 1.18 -2.32
CA PRO A 148 6.61 0.39 -3.29
C PRO A 148 7.82 -0.33 -2.71
N ILE A 149 8.58 0.34 -1.85
CA ILE A 149 9.74 -0.26 -1.18
C ILE A 149 9.31 -1.43 -0.30
N LEU A 150 8.22 -1.29 0.46
CA LEU A 150 7.67 -2.37 1.27
C LEU A 150 7.19 -3.55 0.43
N VAL A 151 6.64 -3.30 -0.76
CA VAL A 151 6.24 -4.36 -1.71
C VAL A 151 7.46 -5.12 -2.20
N PHE A 152 8.54 -4.45 -2.60
CA PHE A 152 9.79 -5.14 -2.98
C PHE A 152 10.35 -6.03 -1.86
N PHE A 153 10.25 -5.57 -0.61
CA PHE A 153 10.61 -6.41 0.53
C PHE A 153 9.69 -7.61 0.70
N ALA A 154 8.38 -7.42 0.50
CA ALA A 154 7.39 -8.50 0.54
C ALA A 154 7.66 -9.55 -0.54
N ASP A 155 7.97 -9.11 -1.76
CA ASP A 155 8.33 -9.97 -2.89
C ASP A 155 9.58 -10.81 -2.58
N ALA A 156 10.66 -10.16 -2.14
CA ALA A 156 11.92 -10.84 -1.83
C ALA A 156 11.73 -11.89 -0.72
N ILE A 157 11.04 -11.54 0.35
CA ILE A 157 10.79 -12.46 1.47
C ILE A 157 9.76 -13.52 1.09
N GLY A 158 8.77 -13.19 0.26
CA GLY A 158 7.80 -14.14 -0.26
C GLY A 158 8.43 -15.20 -1.16
N ILE A 159 9.40 -14.83 -1.99
CA ILE A 159 10.20 -15.77 -2.78
C ILE A 159 10.97 -16.73 -1.86
N ILE A 160 11.55 -16.23 -0.76
CA ILE A 160 12.21 -17.08 0.24
C ILE A 160 11.18 -18.04 0.88
N GLY A 161 9.99 -17.56 1.23
CA GLY A 161 8.89 -18.39 1.73
C GLY A 161 8.48 -19.47 0.73
N GLY A 162 8.40 -19.13 -0.56
CA GLY A 162 8.15 -20.08 -1.65
C GLY A 162 9.22 -21.16 -1.76
N TYR A 163 10.49 -20.79 -1.66
CA TYR A 163 11.60 -21.73 -1.62
C TYR A 163 11.49 -22.72 -0.46
N VAL A 164 11.21 -22.22 0.74
CA VAL A 164 10.98 -23.09 1.91
C VAL A 164 9.80 -24.04 1.66
N GLY A 165 8.70 -23.54 1.07
CA GLY A 165 7.51 -24.33 0.75
C GLY A 165 7.80 -25.49 -0.22
N ILE A 166 8.64 -25.28 -1.24
CA ILE A 166 9.06 -26.34 -2.17
C ILE A 166 9.87 -27.41 -1.42
N ASN A 167 10.80 -27.00 -0.57
CA ASN A 167 11.72 -27.91 0.12
C ASN A 167 11.09 -28.69 1.28
N ILE A 168 9.86 -28.37 1.70
CA ILE A 168 9.11 -29.20 2.67
C ILE A 168 8.84 -30.62 2.10
N HIS A 169 8.65 -30.76 0.78
CA HIS A 169 8.28 -32.01 0.14
C HIS A 169 9.20 -32.38 -1.05
N GLY A 170 10.29 -31.68 -1.25
CA GLY A 170 11.25 -31.87 -2.33
C GLY A 170 12.63 -31.47 -1.90
N ASP A 171 13.60 -31.66 -2.77
CA ASP A 171 14.99 -31.24 -2.56
C ASP A 171 15.45 -30.45 -3.79
N VAL A 172 15.10 -29.15 -3.80
CA VAL A 172 15.44 -28.23 -4.89
C VAL A 172 16.56 -27.34 -4.47
N ASN A 173 17.67 -27.32 -5.20
CA ASN A 173 18.79 -26.44 -4.95
C ASN A 173 18.34 -24.97 -5.15
N PHE A 174 18.77 -24.08 -4.23
CA PHE A 174 18.44 -22.63 -4.27
C PHE A 174 18.84 -21.96 -5.59
N TYR A 175 20.02 -22.32 -6.13
CA TYR A 175 20.46 -21.77 -7.42
C TYR A 175 19.51 -22.15 -8.56
N ARG A 176 19.09 -23.43 -8.62
CA ARG A 176 18.13 -23.90 -9.63
C ARG A 176 16.78 -23.23 -9.49
N PHE A 177 16.31 -23.06 -8.26
CA PHE A 177 15.06 -22.33 -7.94
C PHE A 177 15.10 -20.89 -8.45
N LEU A 178 16.16 -20.13 -8.14
CA LEU A 178 16.32 -18.76 -8.61
C LEU A 178 16.43 -18.66 -10.14
N THR A 179 17.16 -19.59 -10.76
CA THR A 179 17.30 -19.62 -12.23
C THR A 179 15.95 -19.81 -12.91
N GLN A 180 15.10 -20.70 -12.39
CA GLN A 180 13.75 -20.92 -12.92
C GLN A 180 12.86 -19.66 -12.76
N ILE A 181 12.96 -18.95 -11.63
CA ILE A 181 12.23 -17.68 -11.43
C ILE A 181 12.67 -16.65 -12.45
N VAL A 182 13.99 -16.42 -12.57
CA VAL A 182 14.52 -15.41 -13.52
C VAL A 182 14.15 -15.71 -14.97
N GLN A 183 14.11 -16.98 -15.35
CA GLN A 183 13.69 -17.40 -16.69
C GLN A 183 12.18 -17.22 -16.94
N SER A 184 11.38 -17.20 -15.88
CA SER A 184 9.92 -17.06 -15.97
C SER A 184 9.43 -15.63 -15.86
N LEU A 185 10.27 -14.68 -15.42
CA LEU A 185 9.92 -13.28 -15.23
C LEU A 185 10.37 -12.44 -16.43
N GLU A 186 9.45 -11.70 -16.99
CA GLU A 186 9.72 -10.70 -18.01
C GLU A 186 9.76 -9.29 -17.40
N TYR A 187 10.46 -8.35 -18.05
CA TYR A 187 10.47 -6.96 -17.60
C TYR A 187 9.07 -6.33 -17.58
N LEU A 188 8.22 -6.79 -18.49
CA LEU A 188 6.82 -6.37 -18.62
C LEU A 188 5.94 -6.82 -17.45
N ASP A 189 6.37 -7.81 -16.66
CA ASP A 189 5.67 -8.22 -15.45
C ASP A 189 5.97 -7.29 -14.27
N LEU A 190 7.22 -6.81 -14.18
CA LEU A 190 7.69 -6.01 -13.04
C LEU A 190 7.25 -4.54 -13.12
N LEU A 191 7.25 -3.95 -14.32
CA LEU A 191 7.01 -2.52 -14.50
C LEU A 191 5.58 -2.11 -14.12
N PRO A 192 4.51 -2.73 -14.62
CA PRO A 192 3.14 -2.41 -14.23
C PRO A 192 2.89 -2.70 -12.75
N ALA A 193 3.42 -3.84 -12.24
CA ALA A 193 3.30 -4.21 -10.83
C ALA A 193 3.90 -3.16 -9.91
N THR A 194 5.08 -2.64 -10.25
CA THR A 194 5.72 -1.56 -9.49
C THR A 194 4.96 -0.25 -9.62
N LEU A 195 4.51 0.10 -10.83
CA LEU A 195 3.82 1.38 -11.06
C LEU A 195 2.53 1.48 -10.26
N LYS A 196 1.72 0.40 -10.19
CA LYS A 196 0.48 0.41 -9.41
C LYS A 196 0.72 0.62 -7.91
N THR A 197 1.87 0.21 -7.36
CA THR A 197 2.18 0.39 -5.94
C THR A 197 2.41 1.84 -5.53
N PHE A 198 2.91 2.69 -6.45
CA PHE A 198 2.98 4.13 -6.22
C PHE A 198 1.58 4.74 -6.07
N PHE A 199 0.64 4.33 -6.91
CA PHE A 199 -0.76 4.75 -6.76
C PHE A 199 -1.36 4.26 -5.45
N PHE A 200 -1.11 3.01 -5.06
CA PHE A 200 -1.56 2.50 -3.77
C PHE A 200 -1.05 3.37 -2.62
N GLY A 201 0.27 3.66 -2.60
CA GLY A 201 0.88 4.52 -1.58
C GLY A 201 0.27 5.92 -1.55
N PHE A 202 0.06 6.53 -2.71
CA PHE A 202 -0.56 7.84 -2.83
C PHE A 202 -1.97 7.86 -2.23
N PHE A 203 -2.82 6.90 -2.60
CA PHE A 203 -4.21 6.86 -2.10
C PHE A 203 -4.29 6.51 -0.61
N ILE A 204 -3.43 5.61 -0.11
CA ILE A 204 -3.34 5.30 1.32
C ILE A 204 -3.03 6.57 2.13
N GLY A 205 -2.02 7.33 1.72
CA GLY A 205 -1.63 8.57 2.37
C GLY A 205 -2.70 9.66 2.26
N MET A 206 -3.24 9.86 1.05
CA MET A 206 -4.24 10.88 0.77
C MET A 206 -5.53 10.66 1.55
N ILE A 207 -6.06 9.43 1.55
CA ILE A 207 -7.30 9.09 2.25
C ILE A 207 -7.11 9.19 3.76
N GLY A 208 -5.98 8.68 4.28
CA GLY A 208 -5.66 8.80 5.70
C GLY A 208 -5.61 10.26 6.16
N CYS A 209 -4.94 11.12 5.38
CA CYS A 209 -4.86 12.54 5.66
C CYS A 209 -6.23 13.23 5.55
N TYR A 210 -7.00 12.95 4.49
CA TYR A 210 -8.33 13.55 4.29
C TYR A 210 -9.28 13.23 5.45
N LYS A 211 -9.38 11.96 5.82
CA LYS A 211 -10.27 11.53 6.91
C LYS A 211 -9.87 12.08 8.26
N GLY A 212 -8.56 12.13 8.55
CA GLY A 212 -8.06 12.70 9.80
C GLY A 212 -8.21 14.22 9.87
N PHE A 213 -7.88 14.92 8.78
CA PHE A 213 -7.94 16.39 8.72
C PHE A 213 -9.39 16.94 8.83
N ASN A 214 -10.37 16.16 8.36
CA ASN A 214 -11.79 16.49 8.41
C ASN A 214 -12.55 15.79 9.55
N ALA A 215 -11.83 15.31 10.58
CA ALA A 215 -12.49 14.73 11.76
C ALA A 215 -13.35 15.80 12.47
N SER A 216 -14.55 15.41 12.87
CA SER A 216 -15.47 16.28 13.62
C SER A 216 -15.03 16.39 15.08
N ASN A 217 -15.64 17.32 15.82
CA ASN A 217 -15.32 17.53 17.22
C ASN A 217 -15.65 16.27 18.08
N GLY A 218 -14.81 16.04 19.08
CA GLY A 218 -14.96 14.95 20.05
C GLY A 218 -14.07 13.74 19.78
N THR A 219 -13.64 13.09 20.86
CA THR A 219 -12.69 11.96 20.83
C THR A 219 -13.19 10.74 20.05
N GLU A 220 -14.50 10.52 20.01
CA GLU A 220 -15.13 9.44 19.23
C GLU A 220 -14.90 9.62 17.73
N SER A 221 -14.82 10.86 17.25
CA SER A 221 -14.59 11.16 15.83
C SER A 221 -13.21 10.70 15.35
N VAL A 222 -12.21 10.67 16.23
CA VAL A 222 -10.86 10.15 15.93
C VAL A 222 -10.91 8.67 15.55
N GLY A 223 -11.62 7.87 16.34
CA GLY A 223 -11.81 6.44 16.03
C GLY A 223 -12.60 6.22 14.74
N ARG A 224 -13.63 7.02 14.49
CA ARG A 224 -14.40 6.98 13.23
C ARG A 224 -13.56 7.39 12.03
N ALA A 225 -12.74 8.42 12.14
CA ALA A 225 -11.82 8.86 11.08
C ALA A 225 -10.82 7.75 10.74
N ALA A 226 -10.19 7.14 11.75
CA ALA A 226 -9.25 6.04 11.57
C ALA A 226 -9.89 4.83 10.87
N ASN A 227 -11.06 4.39 11.32
CA ASN A 227 -11.78 3.26 10.73
C ASN A 227 -12.26 3.56 9.29
N SER A 228 -12.83 4.74 9.07
CA SER A 228 -13.26 5.17 7.74
C SER A 228 -12.08 5.29 6.77
N ALA A 229 -10.91 5.73 7.24
CA ALA A 229 -9.69 5.78 6.44
C ALA A 229 -9.30 4.39 5.94
N VAL A 230 -9.30 3.36 6.79
CA VAL A 230 -8.99 1.97 6.41
C VAL A 230 -9.95 1.48 5.33
N VAL A 231 -11.25 1.60 5.58
CA VAL A 231 -12.28 1.08 4.66
C VAL A 231 -12.17 1.76 3.28
N THR A 232 -12.10 3.09 3.27
CA THR A 232 -12.02 3.84 2.01
C THR A 232 -10.71 3.57 1.26
N ALA A 233 -9.58 3.50 1.98
CA ALA A 233 -8.28 3.19 1.37
C ALA A 233 -8.25 1.77 0.78
N SER A 234 -8.77 0.77 1.50
CA SER A 234 -8.85 -0.61 1.03
C SER A 234 -9.72 -0.75 -0.22
N LEU A 235 -10.88 -0.10 -0.27
CA LEU A 235 -11.73 -0.07 -1.45
C LEU A 235 -11.02 0.59 -2.63
N SER A 236 -10.32 1.69 -2.40
CA SER A 236 -9.55 2.38 -3.43
C SER A 236 -8.44 1.51 -4.00
N ILE A 237 -7.74 0.73 -3.17
CA ILE A 237 -6.71 -0.22 -3.62
C ILE A 237 -7.31 -1.23 -4.60
N PHE A 238 -8.44 -1.87 -4.27
CA PHE A 238 -9.08 -2.83 -5.17
C PHE A 238 -9.53 -2.21 -6.50
N ILE A 239 -10.06 -0.98 -6.46
CA ILE A 239 -10.46 -0.27 -7.69
C ILE A 239 -9.25 0.04 -8.57
N ILE A 240 -8.17 0.55 -7.97
CA ILE A 240 -6.93 0.87 -8.69
C ILE A 240 -6.31 -0.39 -9.27
N ASP A 241 -6.29 -1.48 -8.50
CA ASP A 241 -5.76 -2.76 -8.94
C ASP A 241 -6.53 -3.30 -10.15
N MET A 242 -7.86 -3.32 -10.06
CA MET A 242 -8.72 -3.72 -11.18
C MET A 242 -8.45 -2.90 -12.46
N VAL A 243 -8.31 -1.58 -12.32
CA VAL A 243 -8.02 -0.69 -13.45
C VAL A 243 -6.61 -0.95 -13.98
N ALA A 244 -5.63 -1.13 -13.11
CA ALA A 244 -4.26 -1.41 -13.49
C ALA A 244 -4.12 -2.71 -14.28
N VAL A 245 -4.80 -3.79 -13.83
CA VAL A 245 -4.85 -5.07 -14.56
C VAL A 245 -5.47 -4.91 -15.93
N GLN A 246 -6.63 -4.23 -16.03
CA GLN A 246 -7.29 -4.01 -17.34
C GLN A 246 -6.41 -3.20 -18.29
N ILE A 247 -5.71 -2.19 -17.80
CA ILE A 247 -4.78 -1.41 -18.62
C ILE A 247 -3.61 -2.29 -19.08
N THR A 248 -3.06 -3.11 -18.19
CA THR A 248 -1.96 -4.02 -18.53
C THR A 248 -2.39 -5.01 -19.61
N ASP A 249 -3.55 -5.66 -19.48
CA ASP A 249 -4.08 -6.62 -20.46
C ASP A 249 -4.42 -5.98 -21.82
N LEU A 250 -4.63 -4.65 -21.86
CA LEU A 250 -4.91 -3.95 -23.11
C LEU A 250 -3.63 -3.64 -23.92
N PHE A 251 -2.49 -3.51 -23.22
CA PHE A 251 -1.21 -3.11 -23.82
C PHE A 251 -0.24 -4.28 -24.02
N PHE A 252 -0.49 -5.39 -23.36
CA PHE A 252 0.38 -6.60 -23.36
C PHE A 252 -0.43 -7.88 -23.52
#